data_1949e85de7b6d54695bf4a1faa9a1c32
#
_entry.id   1949e85de7b6d54695bf4a1faa9a1c32
#
_cell.length_a   1.000
_cell.length_b   1.000
_cell.length_c   1.000
_cell.angle_alpha   90.00
_cell.angle_beta   90.00
_cell.angle_gamma   90.00
#
_symmetry.space_group_name_H-M   'P 1'
#
loop_
_entity.id
_entity.type
_entity.pdbx_description
1 polymer ?
#
loop_
_entity_poly.entity_id
_entity_poly.type
_entity_poly.pdbx_seq_one_letter_code
_entity_poly.pdbx_strand_id
1 'polypeptide(L)'
;MLGLIPRVRRTTTATAGSTPQASPTAVASPTGTKVGNLSDLQAQGFVNFQDPKSGDPAVAVSLSGGGVVAFDAVCTHAGCQVSYDTGQKLLACPCHGALFDPARNAAVVAGPAPTPLASIPMQVGSDGGLYAD
;
A
#
# COMPACT_ATOMS: atom_id res chain seq x y z
N MET A 1 45.78 32.78 -31.96
CA MET A 1 45.69 31.91 -31.45
C MET A 1 44.45 31.60 -30.90
N LEU A 2 43.83 30.73 -31.16
CA LEU A 2 42.64 30.38 -30.80
C LEU A 2 42.46 29.65 -29.70
N GLY A 3 41.94 30.00 -28.88
CA GLY A 3 41.73 29.32 -27.73
C GLY A 3 40.61 28.39 -27.88
N LEU A 4 40.85 27.24 -27.71
CA LEU A 4 39.86 26.33 -27.80
C LEU A 4 39.21 26.29 -26.53
N ILE A 5 38.11 26.68 -26.35
CA ILE A 5 37.35 26.54 -25.21
C ILE A 5 36.84 25.21 -25.08
N PRO A 6 37.12 24.55 -24.10
CA PRO A 6 36.70 23.23 -23.90
C PRO A 6 35.27 23.29 -23.58
N ARG A 7 34.54 22.66 -24.26
CA ARG A 7 33.22 22.60 -24.08
C ARG A 7 32.93 21.82 -22.97
N VAL A 8 32.47 22.30 -22.04
CA VAL A 8 32.05 21.60 -20.91
C VAL A 8 30.83 20.86 -21.24
N ARG A 9 30.89 19.69 -21.26
CA ARG A 9 29.81 18.97 -21.53
C ARG A 9 28.99 18.88 -20.39
N ARG A 10 27.96 19.35 -20.35
CA ARG A 10 27.09 19.25 -19.39
C ARG A 10 26.44 18.01 -19.42
N THR A 11 26.70 17.23 -18.68
CA THR A 11 26.05 16.03 -18.65
C THR A 11 24.92 16.23 -17.85
N THR A 12 23.96 16.38 -18.25
CA THR A 12 22.88 16.57 -17.52
C THR A 12 22.33 15.37 -17.19
N THR A 13 22.71 14.70 -16.49
CA THR A 13 22.11 13.62 -16.18
C THR A 13 21.21 13.88 -15.33
N ALA A 14 20.47 14.23 -15.49
CA ALA A 14 19.60 14.59 -14.74
C ALA A 14 19.01 13.74 -14.01
N THR A 15 19.18 13.00 -13.78
CA THR A 15 18.67 12.30 -13.06
C THR A 15 18.16 12.44 -12.11
N ALA A 16 17.91 12.79 -12.10
CA ALA A 16 17.53 12.83 -11.46
C ALA A 16 17.00 12.69 -10.48
N GLY A 17 17.17 12.82 -9.92
CA GLY A 17 16.78 12.91 -8.84
C GLY A 17 15.96 12.31 -8.28
N SER A 18 15.90 11.75 -8.43
CA SER A 18 15.13 11.16 -7.97
C SER A 18 15.06 10.72 -6.78
N THR A 19 14.37 11.09 -6.12
CA THR A 19 14.05 10.68 -4.97
C THR A 19 13.60 9.39 -5.08
N PRO A 20 14.04 8.61 -4.45
CA PRO A 20 13.68 7.32 -4.45
C PRO A 20 12.44 7.12 -3.76
N GLN A 21 11.42 7.35 -4.27
CA GLN A 21 10.27 7.05 -3.74
C GLN A 21 10.10 5.68 -4.11
N ALA A 22 10.05 4.82 -3.26
CA ALA A 22 9.87 3.45 -3.54
C ALA A 22 8.54 3.27 -4.16
N SER A 23 8.45 3.07 -5.38
CA SER A 23 7.21 2.75 -6.03
C SER A 23 6.99 1.26 -5.94
N PRO A 24 5.77 0.82 -5.83
CA PRO A 24 5.49 -0.61 -5.87
C PRO A 24 5.96 -1.18 -7.20
N THR A 25 6.53 -2.35 -7.17
CA THR A 25 7.00 -2.98 -8.38
C THR A 25 5.82 -3.48 -9.19
N ALA A 26 5.69 -3.01 -10.42
CA ALA A 26 4.60 -3.45 -11.27
C ALA A 26 4.91 -4.80 -11.90
N VAL A 27 3.91 -5.65 -11.97
CA VAL A 27 4.03 -6.99 -12.51
C VAL A 27 3.29 -7.06 -13.82
N ALA A 28 3.94 -7.57 -14.86
CA ALA A 28 3.32 -7.65 -16.19
C ALA A 28 2.13 -8.61 -16.20
N SER A 29 2.24 -9.71 -15.48
CA SER A 29 1.14 -10.68 -15.46
C SER A 29 0.82 -11.00 -14.00
N PRO A 30 0.12 -10.12 -13.33
CA PRO A 30 -0.18 -10.36 -11.92
C PRO A 30 -1.14 -11.54 -11.75
N THR A 31 -0.98 -12.24 -10.64
CA THR A 31 -1.88 -13.32 -10.31
C THR A 31 -3.00 -12.78 -9.45
N GLY A 32 -4.09 -13.48 -9.41
CA GLY A 32 -5.20 -13.10 -8.56
C GLY A 32 -6.25 -12.29 -9.29
N THR A 33 -7.11 -11.65 -8.53
CA THR A 33 -8.24 -10.91 -9.05
C THR A 33 -8.00 -9.43 -8.91
N LYS A 34 -8.36 -8.66 -9.93
CA LYS A 34 -8.23 -7.22 -9.86
C LYS A 34 -9.27 -6.67 -8.92
N VAL A 35 -8.84 -5.96 -7.91
CA VAL A 35 -9.73 -5.44 -6.88
C VAL A 35 -9.73 -3.92 -6.77
N GLY A 36 -8.93 -3.23 -7.53
CA GLY A 36 -8.89 -1.78 -7.50
C GLY A 36 -7.81 -1.23 -8.39
N ASN A 37 -7.54 0.05 -8.26
CA ASN A 37 -6.53 0.74 -9.04
C ASN A 37 -5.51 1.41 -8.14
N LEU A 38 -4.26 1.38 -8.57
CA LEU A 38 -3.19 2.01 -7.81
C LEU A 38 -3.40 3.52 -7.69
N SER A 39 -3.95 4.16 -8.72
CA SER A 39 -4.19 5.59 -8.67
C SER A 39 -5.17 5.97 -7.55
N ASP A 40 -6.21 5.17 -7.35
CA ASP A 40 -7.16 5.42 -6.29
C ASP A 40 -6.52 5.20 -4.93
N LEU A 41 -5.70 4.16 -4.83
CA LEU A 41 -5.01 3.87 -3.59
C LEU A 41 -4.06 5.01 -3.22
N GLN A 42 -3.33 5.53 -4.18
CA GLN A 42 -2.41 6.62 -3.92
C GLN A 42 -3.12 7.92 -3.58
N ALA A 43 -4.26 8.17 -4.21
CA ALA A 43 -5.03 9.37 -3.96
C ALA A 43 -5.69 9.38 -2.58
N GLN A 44 -6.20 8.24 -2.15
CA GLN A 44 -6.93 8.16 -0.90
C GLN A 44 -6.12 7.60 0.25
N GLY A 45 -5.06 6.89 -0.03
CA GLY A 45 -4.26 6.23 0.98
C GLY A 45 -4.72 4.81 1.26
N PHE A 46 -5.91 4.45 0.86
CA PHE A 46 -6.46 3.12 1.06
C PHE A 46 -7.56 2.82 0.05
N VAL A 47 -7.84 1.55 -0.14
CA VAL A 47 -8.94 1.09 -0.98
C VAL A 47 -9.60 -0.09 -0.29
N ASN A 48 -10.89 -0.02 -0.11
CA ASN A 48 -11.63 -1.15 0.45
C ASN A 48 -12.01 -2.09 -0.70
N PHE A 49 -11.96 -3.37 -0.45
CA PHE A 49 -12.36 -4.36 -1.45
C PHE A 49 -12.88 -5.60 -0.75
N GLN A 50 -13.32 -6.58 -1.52
CA GLN A 50 -13.76 -7.85 -0.98
C GLN A 50 -12.72 -8.88 -1.34
N ASP A 51 -12.25 -9.63 -0.36
CA ASP A 51 -11.24 -10.65 -0.60
C ASP A 51 -11.80 -11.71 -1.56
N PRO A 52 -11.18 -11.89 -2.72
CA PRO A 52 -11.72 -12.85 -3.67
C PRO A 52 -11.66 -14.30 -3.19
N LYS A 53 -10.85 -14.59 -2.18
CA LYS A 53 -10.80 -15.96 -1.67
C LYS A 53 -11.80 -16.21 -0.58
N SER A 54 -11.97 -15.31 0.35
CA SER A 54 -12.83 -15.54 1.50
C SER A 54 -14.17 -14.85 1.39
N GLY A 55 -14.27 -13.81 0.57
CA GLY A 55 -15.48 -13.02 0.50
C GLY A 55 -15.58 -11.99 1.62
N ASP A 56 -14.59 -11.93 2.51
CA ASP A 56 -14.62 -10.99 3.61
C ASP A 56 -14.24 -9.59 3.18
N PRO A 57 -14.68 -8.56 3.88
CA PRO A 57 -14.21 -7.23 3.60
C PRO A 57 -12.70 -7.14 3.82
N ALA A 58 -12.04 -6.39 2.99
CA ALA A 58 -10.59 -6.25 3.03
C ALA A 58 -10.19 -4.81 2.73
N VAL A 59 -8.98 -4.44 3.06
CA VAL A 59 -8.48 -3.10 2.83
C VAL A 59 -7.04 -3.15 2.34
N ALA A 60 -6.77 -2.39 1.29
CA ALA A 60 -5.42 -2.18 0.80
C ALA A 60 -4.96 -0.82 1.27
N VAL A 61 -3.71 -0.70 1.67
CA VAL A 61 -3.16 0.53 2.23
C VAL A 61 -1.87 0.89 1.51
N SER A 62 -1.71 2.17 1.21
CA SER A 62 -0.49 2.68 0.63
C SER A 62 0.41 3.11 1.78
N LEU A 63 1.56 2.49 1.89
CA LEU A 63 2.51 2.83 2.96
C LEU A 63 3.32 4.06 2.61
N SER A 64 3.81 4.75 3.64
CA SER A 64 4.59 5.96 3.45
C SER A 64 5.82 5.72 2.60
N GLY A 65 6.39 4.56 2.63
CA GLY A 65 7.55 4.26 1.80
C GLY A 65 7.23 3.84 0.39
N GLY A 66 5.97 3.86 0.00
CA GLY A 66 5.57 3.50 -1.37
C GLY A 66 5.09 2.08 -1.55
N GLY A 67 5.13 1.27 -0.53
CA GLY A 67 4.66 -0.09 -0.65
C GLY A 67 3.15 -0.19 -0.58
N VAL A 68 2.61 -1.30 -1.03
CA VAL A 68 1.18 -1.58 -0.97
C VAL A 68 1.00 -2.85 -0.15
N VAL A 69 0.14 -2.79 0.84
CA VAL A 69 -0.19 -3.96 1.66
C VAL A 69 -1.70 -4.10 1.73
N ALA A 70 -2.17 -5.27 2.01
CA ALA A 70 -3.59 -5.51 2.17
C ALA A 70 -3.85 -6.49 3.29
N PHE A 71 -4.97 -6.31 3.95
CA PHE A 71 -5.34 -7.14 5.08
C PHE A 71 -6.83 -7.42 5.06
N ASP A 72 -7.21 -8.53 5.68
CA ASP A 72 -8.58 -8.84 5.96
C ASP A 72 -9.06 -7.75 6.91
N ALA A 73 -10.17 -7.16 6.65
CA ALA A 73 -10.68 -6.06 7.45
C ALA A 73 -11.65 -6.49 8.55
N VAL A 74 -11.70 -7.77 8.84
CA VAL A 74 -12.53 -8.26 9.93
C VAL A 74 -11.68 -8.25 11.19
N CYS A 75 -12.14 -7.49 12.20
CA CYS A 75 -11.39 -7.37 13.44
C CYS A 75 -11.27 -8.72 14.13
N THR A 76 -10.07 -9.06 14.55
CA THR A 76 -9.82 -10.37 15.16
C THR A 76 -10.45 -10.50 16.55
N HIS A 77 -10.90 -9.42 17.14
CA HIS A 77 -11.54 -9.45 18.45
C HIS A 77 -13.04 -9.74 18.36
N ALA A 78 -13.77 -8.94 17.62
CA ALA A 78 -15.21 -9.04 17.62
C ALA A 78 -15.87 -9.14 16.25
N GLY A 79 -15.10 -9.31 15.22
CA GLY A 79 -15.66 -9.45 13.88
C GLY A 79 -16.16 -8.15 13.25
N CYS A 80 -15.94 -7.01 13.87
CA CYS A 80 -16.34 -5.75 13.28
C CYS A 80 -15.38 -5.38 12.17
N GLN A 81 -15.86 -4.65 11.19
CA GLN A 81 -15.00 -4.24 10.08
C GLN A 81 -14.10 -3.10 10.52
N VAL A 82 -12.81 -3.22 10.28
CA VAL A 82 -11.86 -2.15 10.55
C VAL A 82 -11.83 -1.20 9.37
N SER A 83 -11.44 0.04 9.63
CA SER A 83 -11.26 1.02 8.56
C SER A 83 -9.93 1.73 8.77
N TYR A 84 -9.38 2.26 7.69
CA TYR A 84 -8.09 2.92 7.76
C TYR A 84 -8.26 4.38 8.17
N ASP A 85 -7.51 4.76 9.22
CA ASP A 85 -7.52 6.14 9.68
C ASP A 85 -6.33 6.83 9.04
N THR A 86 -6.56 7.72 8.12
CA THR A 86 -5.49 8.39 7.38
C THR A 86 -4.72 9.35 8.28
N GLY A 87 -5.33 9.83 9.34
CA GLY A 87 -4.64 10.75 10.24
C GLY A 87 -3.62 10.04 11.11
N GLN A 88 -3.96 8.86 11.62
CA GLN A 88 -3.06 8.10 12.44
C GLN A 88 -2.27 7.08 11.65
N LYS A 89 -2.67 6.81 10.42
CA LYS A 89 -2.08 5.78 9.57
C LYS A 89 -2.18 4.41 10.22
N LEU A 90 -3.30 4.16 10.83
CA LEU A 90 -3.60 2.89 11.50
C LEU A 90 -4.94 2.36 11.05
N LEU A 91 -5.11 1.06 11.14
CA LEU A 91 -6.40 0.43 10.90
C LEU A 91 -7.12 0.39 12.24
N ALA A 92 -8.32 0.92 12.28
CA ALA A 92 -9.06 1.06 13.53
C ALA A 92 -10.36 0.28 13.51
N CYS A 93 -10.62 -0.43 14.59
CA CYS A 93 -11.88 -1.12 14.76
C CYS A 93 -12.80 -0.24 15.60
N PRO A 94 -13.94 0.15 15.05
CA PRO A 94 -14.84 1.07 15.78
C PRO A 94 -15.55 0.44 16.97
N CYS A 95 -15.63 -0.86 17.04
CA CYS A 95 -16.38 -1.52 18.09
C CYS A 95 -15.73 -1.38 19.47
N HIS A 96 -14.43 -1.64 19.56
CA HIS A 96 -13.75 -1.60 20.85
C HIS A 96 -12.43 -0.84 20.81
N GLY A 97 -12.18 -0.12 19.74
CA GLY A 97 -10.98 0.71 19.69
C GLY A 97 -9.69 -0.03 19.39
N ALA A 98 -9.75 -1.24 18.85
CA ALA A 98 -8.54 -1.94 18.49
C ALA A 98 -7.84 -1.23 17.36
N LEU A 99 -6.52 -1.12 17.42
CA LEU A 99 -5.71 -0.47 16.40
C LEU A 99 -4.65 -1.44 15.89
N PHE A 100 -4.45 -1.43 14.57
CA PHE A 100 -3.48 -2.29 13.91
C PHE A 100 -2.59 -1.44 13.02
N ASP A 101 -1.30 -1.76 12.98
CA ASP A 101 -0.35 -0.98 12.21
C ASP A 101 -0.06 -1.65 10.87
N PRO A 102 -0.55 -1.11 9.75
CA PRO A 102 -0.32 -1.75 8.45
C PRO A 102 1.15 -1.79 8.04
N ALA A 103 1.97 -0.90 8.57
CA ALA A 103 3.39 -0.90 8.25
C ALA A 103 4.14 -2.03 8.99
N ARG A 104 3.45 -2.70 9.93
CA ARG A 104 4.05 -3.80 10.67
C ARG A 104 3.18 -5.03 10.57
N ASN A 105 2.72 -5.34 9.37
CA ASN A 105 1.88 -6.52 9.12
C ASN A 105 0.61 -6.51 9.95
N ALA A 106 0.03 -5.34 10.15
CA ALA A 106 -1.18 -5.16 10.92
C ALA A 106 -1.04 -5.67 12.36
N ALA A 107 0.14 -5.48 12.94
CA ALA A 107 0.36 -5.83 14.33
C ALA A 107 -0.56 -5.03 15.23
N VAL A 108 -1.04 -5.63 16.31
CA VAL A 108 -1.93 -4.97 17.25
C VAL A 108 -1.16 -3.90 17.99
N VAL A 109 -1.64 -2.67 17.93
CA VAL A 109 -0.99 -1.56 18.61
C VAL A 109 -1.74 -1.18 19.87
N ALA A 110 -3.03 -1.38 19.86
CA ALA A 110 -3.86 -1.04 21.02
C ALA A 110 -5.17 -1.80 20.94
N GLY A 111 -5.83 -1.91 22.06
CA GLY A 111 -7.15 -2.50 22.15
C GLY A 111 -7.13 -3.99 22.41
N PRO A 112 -8.28 -4.59 22.45
CA PRO A 112 -8.41 -5.97 22.89
C PRO A 112 -8.18 -7.05 21.84
N ALA A 113 -7.82 -6.69 20.63
CA ALA A 113 -7.64 -7.71 19.59
C ALA A 113 -6.50 -8.65 19.95
N PRO A 114 -6.71 -9.96 19.86
CA PRO A 114 -5.69 -10.92 20.29
C PRO A 114 -4.60 -11.18 19.26
N THR A 115 -4.88 -10.95 17.99
CA THR A 115 -3.94 -11.26 16.92
C THR A 115 -3.98 -10.18 15.86
N PRO A 116 -2.93 -10.08 15.05
CA PRO A 116 -2.94 -9.16 13.91
C PRO A 116 -4.00 -9.54 12.89
N LEU A 117 -4.35 -8.61 12.02
CA LEU A 117 -5.21 -8.92 10.91
C LEU A 117 -4.45 -9.81 9.92
N ALA A 118 -5.16 -10.69 9.24
CA ALA A 118 -4.54 -11.57 8.27
C ALA A 118 -4.12 -10.79 7.04
N SER A 119 -2.92 -11.01 6.57
CA SER A 119 -2.44 -10.31 5.37
C SER A 119 -2.95 -10.99 4.11
N ILE A 120 -3.17 -10.20 3.08
CA ILE A 120 -3.63 -10.70 1.79
C ILE A 120 -2.55 -10.36 0.79
N PRO A 121 -2.01 -11.33 0.06
CA PRO A 121 -0.99 -11.04 -0.94
C PRO A 121 -1.52 -10.13 -2.03
N MET A 122 -0.77 -9.09 -2.35
CA MET A 122 -1.18 -8.11 -3.35
C MET A 122 -0.09 -7.91 -4.38
N GLN A 123 -0.51 -7.68 -5.61
CA GLN A 123 0.39 -7.32 -6.69
C GLN A 123 -0.16 -6.10 -7.39
N VAL A 124 0.73 -5.27 -7.92
CA VAL A 124 0.34 -4.13 -8.72
C VAL A 124 0.66 -4.50 -10.17
N GLY A 125 -0.33 -4.51 -11.02
CA GLY A 125 -0.13 -4.85 -12.41
C GLY A 125 0.46 -3.70 -13.21
N SER A 126 1.08 -4.01 -14.34
CA SER A 126 1.61 -2.97 -15.21
C SER A 126 0.50 -2.12 -15.81
N ASP A 127 -0.75 -2.56 -15.72
CA ASP A 127 -1.91 -1.78 -16.16
C ASP A 127 -2.37 -0.80 -15.08
N GLY A 128 -1.69 -0.76 -13.94
CA GLY A 128 -2.10 0.10 -12.84
C GLY A 128 -3.15 -0.51 -11.94
N GLY A 129 -3.48 -1.77 -12.12
CA GLY A 129 -4.48 -2.43 -11.29
C GLY A 129 -3.90 -3.02 -10.03
N LEU A 130 -4.73 -3.16 -9.02
CA LEU A 130 -4.37 -3.86 -7.79
C LEU A 130 -4.96 -5.27 -7.88
N TYR A 131 -4.15 -6.27 -7.64
CA TYR A 131 -4.59 -7.65 -7.74
C TYR A 131 -4.38 -8.37 -6.40
N ALA A 132 -5.43 -9.00 -5.92
CA ALA A 132 -5.38 -9.78 -4.67
C ALA A 132 -5.42 -11.25 -4.99
N ASP A 133 -4.59 -12.01 -4.32
CA ASP A 133 -4.54 -13.45 -4.57
C ASP A 133 -5.16 -14.25 -3.45
#